data_8c7fc931e4507c54e0270b4da555696c
#
_entry.id   8c7fc931e4507c54e0270b4da555696c
#
_cell.length_a   1.000
_cell.length_b   1.000
_cell.length_c   1.000
_cell.angle_alpha   90.00
_cell.angle_beta   90.00
_cell.angle_gamma   90.00
#
_symmetry.space_group_name_H-M   'P 1'
#
loop_
_entity.id
_entity.type
_entity.pdbx_description
1 polymer ?
#
loop_
_entity_poly.entity_id
_entity_poly.type
_entity_poly.pdbx_seq_one_letter_code
_entity_poly.pdbx_strand_id
1 'polypeptide(L)'
;MLPDTHPDVAFGKTGLLLVNLGTPDSPDTKGLRPYLKQFLSDKRVIEAPSIIWQPILRGIILNTRPRKSARAYAKIWDKETHESPLRRYTREQAEGVSKLFKKEKTNVQVAWAMRYGNPSIAEGLEGLRAAGCTQISVISLYPQYSASTTAS
;
A
#
# COMPACT_ATOMS: atom_id res chain seq x y z
N MET A 1 -17.54 18.91 28.53
CA MET A 1 -18.63 19.71 27.98
C MET A 1 -17.98 20.82 27.16
N LEU A 2 -18.37 21.03 25.91
CA LEU A 2 -17.92 22.17 25.11
C LEU A 2 -18.72 23.42 25.55
N PRO A 3 -18.14 24.64 25.49
CA PRO A 3 -18.87 25.86 25.79
C PRO A 3 -20.07 26.03 24.86
N ASP A 4 -21.17 26.60 25.36
CA ASP A 4 -22.41 26.86 24.59
C ASP A 4 -22.21 27.76 23.37
N THR A 5 -21.07 28.45 23.29
CA THR A 5 -20.65 29.31 22.17
C THR A 5 -19.75 28.64 21.17
N HIS A 6 -19.46 27.36 21.36
CA HIS A 6 -18.63 26.62 20.39
C HIS A 6 -19.41 26.39 19.09
N PRO A 7 -18.85 26.77 17.93
CA PRO A 7 -19.51 26.50 16.67
C PRO A 7 -19.73 24.98 16.49
N ASP A 8 -20.84 24.62 15.87
CA ASP A 8 -21.16 23.20 15.58
C ASP A 8 -19.98 22.52 14.88
N VAL A 9 -19.45 21.49 15.52
CA VAL A 9 -18.38 20.67 14.91
C VAL A 9 -19.04 19.72 13.95
N ALA A 10 -19.11 20.07 12.68
CA ALA A 10 -19.50 19.17 11.62
C ALA A 10 -18.37 18.11 11.46
N PHE A 11 -18.56 16.93 12.04
CA PHE A 11 -17.71 15.78 11.76
C PHE A 11 -17.94 15.35 10.32
N GLY A 12 -17.02 15.70 9.44
CA GLY A 12 -17.04 15.25 8.06
C GLY A 12 -16.91 13.70 7.96
N LYS A 13 -17.03 13.20 6.75
CA LYS A 13 -16.83 11.76 6.49
C LYS A 13 -15.38 11.37 6.82
N THR A 14 -15.20 10.30 7.58
CA THR A 14 -13.88 9.80 7.94
C THR A 14 -13.42 8.73 6.93
N GLY A 15 -12.19 8.85 6.45
CA GLY A 15 -11.50 7.84 5.66
C GLY A 15 -10.60 6.97 6.53
N LEU A 16 -10.58 5.66 6.28
CA LEU A 16 -9.61 4.73 6.83
C LEU A 16 -8.82 4.13 5.68
N LEU A 17 -7.51 4.39 5.64
CA LEU A 17 -6.60 3.81 4.67
C LEU A 17 -5.76 2.71 5.32
N LEU A 18 -5.94 1.46 4.89
CA LEU A 18 -5.10 0.34 5.28
C LEU A 18 -3.91 0.23 4.31
N VAL A 19 -2.69 0.25 4.82
CA VAL A 19 -1.48 0.24 4.00
C VAL A 19 -0.64 -1.00 4.29
N ASN A 20 -0.23 -1.70 3.22
CA ASN A 20 0.70 -2.82 3.32
C ASN A 20 1.94 -2.55 2.44
N LEU A 21 2.99 -3.39 2.62
CA LEU A 21 4.30 -3.19 1.99
C LEU A 21 4.22 -3.13 0.46
N GLY A 22 3.49 -4.06 -0.12
CA GLY A 22 3.32 -4.10 -1.56
C GLY A 22 3.82 -5.37 -2.21
N THR A 23 3.47 -5.47 -3.48
CA THR A 23 3.69 -6.66 -4.30
C THR A 23 3.68 -6.26 -5.77
N PRO A 24 4.30 -7.04 -6.67
CA PRO A 24 4.20 -6.79 -8.11
C PRO A 24 2.77 -6.98 -8.63
N ASP A 25 2.46 -6.39 -9.78
CA ASP A 25 1.14 -6.51 -10.41
C ASP A 25 0.94 -7.87 -11.11
N SER A 26 2.03 -8.51 -11.54
CA SER A 26 2.02 -9.85 -12.12
C SER A 26 3.28 -10.63 -11.73
N PRO A 27 3.23 -11.98 -11.76
CA PRO A 27 4.36 -12.83 -11.37
C PRO A 27 5.35 -13.03 -12.51
N ASP A 28 5.43 -12.08 -13.42
CA ASP A 28 6.34 -12.09 -14.56
C ASP A 28 7.39 -10.96 -14.49
N THR A 29 8.29 -10.95 -15.45
CA THR A 29 9.36 -9.93 -15.50
C THR A 29 8.82 -8.52 -15.69
N LYS A 30 7.67 -8.35 -16.38
CA LYS A 30 7.07 -7.03 -16.65
C LYS A 30 6.49 -6.43 -15.38
N GLY A 31 5.73 -7.21 -14.61
CA GLY A 31 5.17 -6.75 -13.33
C GLY A 31 6.22 -6.58 -12.25
N LEU A 32 7.24 -7.44 -12.22
CA LEU A 32 8.28 -7.37 -11.19
C LEU A 32 9.26 -6.20 -11.37
N ARG A 33 9.58 -5.83 -12.59
CA ARG A 33 10.59 -4.79 -12.85
C ARG A 33 10.21 -3.42 -12.28
N PRO A 34 8.99 -2.89 -12.48
CA PRO A 34 8.55 -1.64 -11.86
C PRO A 34 8.53 -1.71 -10.33
N TYR A 35 7.99 -2.80 -9.79
CA TYR A 35 7.93 -3.04 -8.35
C TYR A 35 9.32 -3.04 -7.72
N LEU A 36 10.26 -3.83 -8.25
CA LEU A 36 11.64 -3.89 -7.76
C LEU A 36 12.37 -2.56 -7.91
N LYS A 37 12.11 -1.82 -9.00
CA LYS A 37 12.67 -0.48 -9.19
C LYS A 37 12.18 0.47 -8.09
N GLN A 38 10.89 0.50 -7.82
CA GLN A 38 10.30 1.35 -6.78
C GLN A 38 10.85 0.97 -5.40
N PHE A 39 10.80 -0.31 -5.04
CA PHE A 39 11.25 -0.83 -3.76
C PHE A 39 12.74 -0.60 -3.50
N LEU A 40 13.61 -0.93 -4.47
CA LEU A 40 15.06 -0.83 -4.32
C LEU A 40 15.61 0.59 -4.57
N SER A 41 14.79 1.52 -5.04
CA SER A 41 15.16 2.94 -5.14
C SER A 41 14.91 3.72 -3.85
N ASP A 42 14.16 3.15 -2.92
CA ASP A 42 13.88 3.81 -1.64
C ASP A 42 15.14 3.77 -0.75
N LYS A 43 15.57 4.96 -0.30
CA LYS A 43 16.77 5.12 0.55
C LYS A 43 16.62 4.46 1.92
N ARG A 44 15.38 4.25 2.38
CA ARG A 44 15.11 3.54 3.64
C ARG A 44 15.22 2.02 3.52
N VAL A 45 15.16 1.51 2.29
CA VAL A 45 15.39 0.09 1.97
C VAL A 45 16.85 -0.17 1.66
N ILE A 46 17.48 0.73 0.89
CA ILE A 46 18.90 0.64 0.50
C ILE A 46 19.60 1.93 0.89
N GLU A 47 20.40 1.87 1.94
CA GLU A 47 21.13 2.99 2.53
C GLU A 47 22.44 3.34 1.78
N ALA A 48 22.56 2.95 0.50
CA ALA A 48 23.72 3.28 -0.32
C ALA A 48 23.58 4.66 -0.99
N PRO A 49 24.70 5.38 -1.22
CA PRO A 49 24.68 6.63 -1.96
C PRO A 49 24.04 6.45 -3.34
N SER A 50 23.05 7.28 -3.67
CA SER A 50 22.25 7.13 -4.90
C SER A 50 23.09 7.18 -6.17
N ILE A 51 24.18 7.94 -6.18
CA ILE A 51 25.09 8.07 -7.31
C ILE A 51 25.76 6.73 -7.68
N ILE A 52 26.03 5.90 -6.69
CA ILE A 52 26.64 4.57 -6.89
C ILE A 52 25.52 3.54 -7.12
N TRP A 53 24.44 3.61 -6.34
CA TRP A 53 23.41 2.61 -6.35
C TRP A 53 22.55 2.61 -7.62
N GLN A 54 22.16 3.79 -8.13
CA GLN A 54 21.26 3.88 -9.29
C GLN A 54 21.84 3.24 -10.57
N PRO A 55 23.13 3.41 -10.93
CA PRO A 55 23.72 2.67 -12.05
C PRO A 55 23.69 1.16 -11.86
N ILE A 56 24.00 0.66 -10.65
CA ILE A 56 23.99 -0.76 -10.34
C ILE A 56 22.54 -1.31 -10.42
N LEU A 57 21.59 -0.59 -9.83
CA LEU A 57 20.18 -0.96 -9.86
C LEU A 57 19.67 -1.10 -11.29
N ARG A 58 19.87 -0.07 -12.11
CA ARG A 58 19.34 -0.04 -13.48
C ARG A 58 20.12 -0.91 -14.46
N GLY A 59 21.45 -0.97 -14.34
CA GLY A 59 22.33 -1.72 -15.25
C GLY A 59 22.36 -3.21 -14.96
N ILE A 60 22.36 -3.61 -13.70
CA ILE A 60 22.55 -4.99 -13.30
C ILE A 60 21.28 -5.59 -12.66
N ILE A 61 20.83 -5.01 -11.55
CA ILE A 61 19.80 -5.62 -10.72
C ILE A 61 18.48 -5.79 -11.48
N LEU A 62 17.99 -4.73 -12.12
CA LEU A 62 16.73 -4.76 -12.86
C LEU A 62 16.77 -5.57 -14.16
N ASN A 63 17.95 -6.01 -14.58
CA ASN A 63 18.08 -6.89 -15.75
C ASN A 63 18.22 -8.37 -15.37
N THR A 64 18.71 -8.67 -14.18
CA THR A 64 18.97 -10.05 -13.74
C THR A 64 17.93 -10.55 -12.72
N ARG A 65 17.64 -9.75 -11.70
CA ARG A 65 16.81 -10.14 -10.56
C ARG A 65 15.33 -10.41 -10.90
N PRO A 66 14.66 -9.66 -11.82
CA PRO A 66 13.25 -9.89 -12.12
C PRO A 66 12.93 -11.31 -12.58
N ARG A 67 13.79 -11.94 -13.39
CA ARG A 67 13.59 -13.33 -13.85
C ARG A 67 13.60 -14.34 -12.70
N LYS A 68 14.53 -14.18 -11.75
CA LYS A 68 14.62 -15.04 -10.57
C LYS A 68 13.43 -14.83 -9.64
N SER A 69 13.08 -13.58 -9.38
CA SER A 69 11.94 -13.23 -8.53
C SER A 69 10.61 -13.66 -9.15
N ALA A 70 10.42 -13.53 -10.47
CA ALA A 70 9.22 -13.98 -11.17
C ALA A 70 8.93 -15.46 -10.93
N ARG A 71 9.96 -16.33 -10.99
CA ARG A 71 9.81 -17.76 -10.70
C ARG A 71 9.35 -18.03 -9.26
N ALA A 72 9.81 -17.22 -8.29
CA ALA A 72 9.39 -17.35 -6.89
C ALA A 72 7.95 -16.89 -6.71
N TYR A 73 7.60 -15.72 -7.25
CA TYR A 73 6.22 -15.20 -7.19
C TYR A 73 5.22 -16.11 -7.90
N ALA A 74 5.58 -16.68 -9.05
CA ALA A 74 4.70 -17.62 -9.78
C ALA A 74 4.31 -18.85 -8.95
N LYS A 75 5.14 -19.27 -7.99
CA LYS A 75 4.84 -20.43 -7.13
C LYS A 75 3.77 -20.14 -6.08
N ILE A 76 3.65 -18.88 -5.66
CA ILE A 76 2.71 -18.45 -4.62
C ILE A 76 1.53 -17.66 -5.17
N TRP A 77 1.54 -17.40 -6.49
CA TRP A 77 0.52 -16.59 -7.14
C TRP A 77 -0.82 -17.32 -7.14
N ASP A 78 -1.85 -16.65 -6.70
CA ASP A 78 -3.20 -17.19 -6.72
C ASP A 78 -3.71 -17.27 -8.15
N LYS A 79 -4.11 -18.48 -8.58
CA LYS A 79 -4.55 -18.74 -9.96
C LYS A 79 -6.00 -18.34 -10.21
N GLU A 80 -6.81 -18.28 -9.17
CA GLU A 80 -8.23 -17.93 -9.27
C GLU A 80 -8.44 -16.43 -9.27
N THR A 81 -7.78 -15.73 -8.32
CA THR A 81 -7.91 -14.27 -8.19
C THR A 81 -6.89 -13.51 -9.03
N HIS A 82 -5.90 -14.18 -9.60
CA HIS A 82 -4.78 -13.58 -10.34
C HIS A 82 -4.01 -12.52 -9.53
N GLU A 83 -3.90 -12.74 -8.23
CA GLU A 83 -3.26 -11.82 -7.28
C GLU A 83 -2.15 -12.52 -6.48
N SER A 84 -1.24 -11.72 -5.92
CA SER A 84 -0.36 -12.23 -4.86
C SER A 84 -1.15 -12.44 -3.57
N PRO A 85 -0.75 -13.40 -2.69
CA PRO A 85 -1.41 -13.59 -1.40
C PRO A 85 -1.46 -12.30 -0.57
N LEU A 86 -0.38 -11.50 -0.59
CA LEU A 86 -0.34 -10.23 0.15
C LEU A 86 -1.41 -9.25 -0.33
N ARG A 87 -1.61 -9.09 -1.64
CA ARG A 87 -2.63 -8.22 -2.21
C ARG A 87 -4.03 -8.73 -1.85
N ARG A 88 -4.28 -10.02 -2.05
CA ARG A 88 -5.55 -10.63 -1.73
C ARG A 88 -5.93 -10.43 -0.26
N TYR A 89 -5.07 -10.80 0.66
CA TYR A 89 -5.37 -10.64 2.09
C TYR A 89 -5.54 -9.19 2.52
N THR A 90 -4.75 -8.25 1.97
CA THR A 90 -4.92 -6.82 2.26
C THR A 90 -6.28 -6.32 1.81
N ARG A 91 -6.71 -6.70 0.60
CA ARG A 91 -8.03 -6.37 0.05
C ARG A 91 -9.16 -6.99 0.90
N GLU A 92 -9.08 -8.27 1.20
CA GLU A 92 -10.07 -8.98 2.01
C GLU A 92 -10.19 -8.39 3.43
N GLN A 93 -9.08 -8.00 4.04
CA GLN A 93 -9.09 -7.29 5.34
C GLN A 93 -9.82 -5.94 5.22
N ALA A 94 -9.53 -5.16 4.19
CA ALA A 94 -10.20 -3.87 3.98
C ALA A 94 -11.71 -4.05 3.74
N GLU A 95 -12.10 -5.04 2.96
CA GLU A 95 -13.51 -5.39 2.73
C GLU A 95 -14.20 -5.85 4.03
N GLY A 96 -13.53 -6.66 4.85
CA GLY A 96 -14.03 -7.09 6.15
C GLY A 96 -14.27 -5.92 7.09
N VAL A 97 -13.28 -5.02 7.23
CA VAL A 97 -13.38 -3.80 8.04
C VAL A 97 -14.51 -2.89 7.51
N SER A 98 -14.61 -2.73 6.18
CA SER A 98 -15.68 -1.95 5.56
C SER A 98 -17.07 -2.50 5.90
N LYS A 99 -17.25 -3.83 5.87
CA LYS A 99 -18.49 -4.49 6.25
C LYS A 99 -18.85 -4.25 7.71
N LEU A 100 -17.86 -4.27 8.63
CA LEU A 100 -18.08 -3.97 10.05
C LEU A 100 -18.55 -2.52 10.24
N PHE A 101 -17.89 -1.54 9.66
CA PHE A 101 -18.31 -0.13 9.77
C PHE A 101 -19.71 0.11 9.18
N LYS A 102 -20.05 -0.55 8.08
CA LYS A 102 -21.42 -0.48 7.51
C LYS A 102 -22.46 -1.07 8.45
N LYS A 103 -22.17 -2.21 9.10
CA LYS A 103 -23.06 -2.84 10.10
C LYS A 103 -23.29 -1.91 11.30
N GLU A 104 -22.24 -1.25 11.77
CA GLU A 104 -22.31 -0.29 12.89
C GLU A 104 -22.88 1.09 12.46
N LYS A 105 -23.29 1.24 11.19
CA LYS A 105 -23.85 2.48 10.62
C LYS A 105 -22.94 3.71 10.84
N THR A 106 -21.63 3.51 10.84
CA THR A 106 -20.66 4.60 10.98
C THR A 106 -20.41 5.30 9.63
N ASN A 107 -20.03 6.58 9.68
CA ASN A 107 -19.69 7.34 8.48
C ASN A 107 -18.20 7.20 8.12
N VAL A 108 -17.72 5.95 8.08
CA VAL A 108 -16.33 5.63 7.75
C VAL A 108 -16.22 4.98 6.38
N GLN A 109 -15.41 5.56 5.51
CA GLN A 109 -15.03 5.00 4.21
C GLN A 109 -13.70 4.29 4.33
N VAL A 110 -13.65 3.00 3.98
CA VAL A 110 -12.42 2.20 4.02
C VAL A 110 -11.83 2.09 2.62
N ALA A 111 -10.53 2.28 2.52
CA ALA A 111 -9.71 2.01 1.35
C ALA A 111 -8.45 1.25 1.76
N TRP A 112 -7.74 0.67 0.80
CA TRP A 112 -6.45 0.04 1.01
C TRP A 112 -5.46 0.46 -0.06
N ALA A 113 -4.18 0.38 0.28
CA ALA A 113 -3.10 0.75 -0.63
C ALA A 113 -1.82 -0.04 -0.32
N MET A 114 -0.91 0.01 -1.28
CA MET A 114 0.42 -0.57 -1.18
C MET A 114 1.48 0.54 -1.13
N ARG A 115 2.48 0.38 -0.26
CA ARG A 115 3.62 1.29 -0.22
C ARG A 115 4.43 1.21 -1.52
N TYR A 116 4.58 -0.01 -2.06
CA TYR A 116 5.21 -0.29 -3.35
C TYR A 116 4.27 -1.12 -4.23
N GLY A 117 4.07 -0.69 -5.47
CA GLY A 117 3.10 -1.30 -6.39
C GLY A 117 1.73 -0.66 -6.30
N ASN A 118 0.70 -1.40 -6.71
CA ASN A 118 -0.66 -0.89 -6.89
C ASN A 118 -1.70 -1.63 -6.02
N PRO A 119 -2.79 -0.93 -5.59
CA PRO A 119 -2.99 0.50 -5.72
C PRO A 119 -2.00 1.27 -4.84
N SER A 120 -1.53 2.42 -5.32
CA SER A 120 -0.60 3.26 -4.58
C SER A 120 -1.29 3.99 -3.42
N ILE A 121 -0.49 4.46 -2.45
CA ILE A 121 -1.01 5.32 -1.35
C ILE A 121 -1.67 6.58 -1.92
N ALA A 122 -1.10 7.18 -2.96
CA ALA A 122 -1.66 8.37 -3.60
C ALA A 122 -3.06 8.09 -4.19
N GLU A 123 -3.24 6.98 -4.90
CA GLU A 123 -4.54 6.55 -5.43
C GLU A 123 -5.54 6.26 -4.30
N GLY A 124 -5.11 5.61 -3.22
CA GLY A 124 -5.94 5.36 -2.05
C GLY A 124 -6.43 6.64 -1.37
N LEU A 125 -5.53 7.62 -1.18
CA LEU A 125 -5.86 8.93 -0.61
C LEU A 125 -6.81 9.73 -1.52
N GLU A 126 -6.54 9.74 -2.83
CA GLU A 126 -7.38 10.43 -3.80
C GLU A 126 -8.79 9.81 -3.86
N GLY A 127 -8.89 8.48 -3.81
CA GLY A 127 -10.17 7.78 -3.73
C GLY A 127 -10.98 8.17 -2.49
N LEU A 128 -10.35 8.28 -1.32
CA LEU A 128 -10.99 8.74 -0.09
C LEU A 128 -11.39 10.22 -0.18
N ARG A 129 -10.54 11.08 -0.77
CA ARG A 129 -10.86 12.49 -1.02
C ARG A 129 -12.07 12.63 -1.94
N ALA A 130 -12.09 11.90 -3.06
CA ALA A 130 -13.20 11.88 -4.01
C ALA A 130 -14.52 11.36 -3.39
N ALA A 131 -14.41 10.47 -2.39
CA ALA A 131 -15.56 10.01 -1.61
C ALA A 131 -16.05 11.01 -0.57
N GLY A 132 -15.44 12.21 -0.47
CA GLY A 132 -15.83 13.29 0.44
C GLY A 132 -15.29 13.13 1.86
N CYS A 133 -14.23 12.34 2.07
CA CYS A 133 -13.59 12.23 3.37
C CYS A 133 -12.80 13.50 3.69
N THR A 134 -13.05 14.09 4.86
CA THR A 134 -12.39 15.30 5.35
C THR A 134 -11.29 15.00 6.37
N GLN A 135 -11.34 13.80 6.95
CA GLN A 135 -10.32 13.29 7.86
C GLN A 135 -9.92 11.91 7.41
N ILE A 136 -8.62 11.60 7.41
CA ILE A 136 -8.11 10.30 7.00
C ILE A 136 -7.21 9.75 8.09
N SER A 137 -7.55 8.55 8.58
CA SER A 137 -6.68 7.74 9.43
C SER A 137 -5.95 6.71 8.57
N VAL A 138 -4.64 6.58 8.78
CA VAL A 138 -3.81 5.61 8.07
C VAL A 138 -3.33 4.54 9.05
N ILE A 139 -3.57 3.28 8.72
CA ILE A 139 -3.11 2.13 9.51
C ILE A 139 -2.18 1.28 8.65
N SER A 140 -0.93 1.13 9.09
CA SER A 140 -0.01 0.19 8.47
C SER A 140 -0.27 -1.23 9.00
N LEU A 141 -0.34 -2.19 8.08
CA LEU A 141 -0.60 -3.61 8.39
C LEU A 141 0.70 -4.39 8.67
N TYR A 142 1.78 -3.68 8.98
CA TYR A 142 3.04 -4.30 9.35
C TYR A 142 3.01 -4.77 10.80
N PRO A 143 3.51 -5.98 11.09
CA PRO A 143 3.48 -6.53 12.45
C PRO A 143 4.45 -5.81 13.39
N GLN A 144 5.49 -5.17 12.84
CA GLN A 144 6.53 -4.50 13.63
C GLN A 144 7.01 -3.23 12.92
N TYR A 145 7.44 -2.24 13.72
CA TYR A 145 8.07 -1.04 13.20
C TYR A 145 9.46 -1.34 12.62
N SER A 146 9.74 -0.84 11.44
CA SER A 146 11.11 -0.76 10.89
C SER A 146 11.25 0.45 9.96
N ALA A 147 12.49 0.89 9.75
CA ALA A 147 12.80 2.01 8.87
C ALA A 147 12.36 1.75 7.42
N SER A 148 12.47 0.52 6.95
CA SER A 148 12.09 0.10 5.59
C SER A 148 10.61 -0.22 5.41
N THR A 149 9.80 -0.15 6.47
CA THR A 149 8.37 -0.44 6.44
C THR A 149 7.54 0.75 6.92
N THR A 150 7.26 0.83 8.21
CA THR A 150 6.36 1.83 8.79
C THR A 150 6.87 3.27 8.66
N ALA A 151 8.20 3.47 8.62
CA ALA A 151 8.81 4.80 8.47
C ALA A 151 9.05 5.20 7.00
N SER A 152 8.74 4.34 6.05
CA SER A 152 8.98 4.60 4.61
C SER A 152 7.80 5.29 3.92
#